data_cb737dab1bb9f0e2e77d4e86de4734c5
#
_entry.id   cb737dab1bb9f0e2e77d4e86de4734c5
#
_cell.length_a   1.000
_cell.length_b   1.000
_cell.length_c   1.000
_cell.angle_alpha   90.00
_cell.angle_beta   90.00
_cell.angle_gamma   90.00
#
_symmetry.space_group_name_H-M   'P 1'
#
loop_
_entity.id
_entity.type
_entity.pdbx_description
1 polymer ?
#
loop_
_entity_poly.entity_id
_entity_poly.type
_entity_poly.pdbx_seq_one_letter_code
_entity_poly.pdbx_strand_id
1 'polypeptide(L)'
;YKRQVQLSPDNGLPGWDRISGYFYPDTTIAGFSHTHLSGTGAGDLYDISFMPVTRPYKEAPAPLGIYSTFSHNDEAASAGYYRVLLKDYNINVELTATERCGIQRYTFPEAEASVFLNLKKAMNWDFTLDSKIEVVDSTTIRGYRLSQGWSPLQHVYFETRFSKPFVACHMDTTSIVTKEKGWIGTAYVARFDFNTKKDEEILVTTGISGVSMEGAGKNLRAEAPKDDFDYYQAQASANWNRQLSKIEVKSRNTDDMVKFYTALYHSMIAPTIYSDVDGSYYGPDQQIHKADGWTNYSTFSLWDTYRASHPLFTYTEPERANDMIKGFLKFYEQNGALPLWNLYGWETNMMIGYHAVPVIVDAYLKGIGDFNAEKALEACIATANRDDYRGIGDYKTVSYTHLTLPT
;
A
#
# COMPACT_ATOMS: atom_id res chain seq x y z
N TYR A 1 -5.90 4.59 -8.39
CA TYR A 1 -5.78 5.88 -7.78
C TYR A 1 -6.31 5.79 -6.34
N LYS A 2 -5.52 6.23 -5.34
CA LYS A 2 -5.72 6.06 -3.88
C LYS A 2 -6.13 4.63 -3.48
N ARG A 3 -5.50 3.64 -4.12
CA ARG A 3 -5.82 2.23 -3.97
C ARG A 3 -5.24 1.69 -2.66
N GLN A 4 -5.87 0.66 -2.09
CA GLN A 4 -5.26 -0.12 -1.02
C GLN A 4 -4.07 -0.92 -1.57
N VAL A 5 -4.22 -1.51 -2.76
CA VAL A 5 -3.14 -2.21 -3.46
C VAL A 5 -2.26 -1.22 -4.23
N GLN A 6 -0.97 -1.27 -3.94
CA GLN A 6 0.10 -0.57 -4.66
C GLN A 6 1.10 -1.61 -5.19
N LEU A 7 0.64 -2.41 -6.15
CA LEU A 7 1.42 -3.49 -6.75
C LEU A 7 2.60 -2.93 -7.52
N SER A 8 3.82 -3.34 -7.14
CA SER A 8 5.06 -2.81 -7.66
C SER A 8 6.19 -3.84 -7.57
N PRO A 9 7.24 -3.76 -8.42
CA PRO A 9 8.43 -4.56 -8.24
C PRO A 9 9.22 -4.12 -7.01
N ASP A 10 9.91 -5.09 -6.38
CA ASP A 10 10.84 -4.91 -5.28
C ASP A 10 12.24 -5.29 -5.74
N ASN A 11 13.21 -4.38 -5.63
CA ASN A 11 14.59 -4.67 -6.02
C ASN A 11 15.30 -5.65 -5.08
N GLY A 12 14.80 -5.84 -3.86
CA GLY A 12 15.26 -6.86 -2.92
C GLY A 12 16.43 -6.44 -2.02
N LEU A 13 17.02 -5.27 -2.24
CA LEU A 13 18.11 -4.74 -1.42
C LEU A 13 17.58 -3.68 -0.45
N PRO A 14 18.09 -3.64 0.80
CA PRO A 14 17.74 -2.59 1.76
C PRO A 14 18.48 -1.29 1.42
N GLY A 15 17.99 -0.18 1.94
CA GLY A 15 18.62 1.14 1.84
C GLY A 15 17.61 2.26 1.79
N TRP A 16 18.05 3.46 2.17
CA TRP A 16 17.20 4.64 2.20
C TRP A 16 16.58 4.96 0.83
N ASP A 17 17.35 4.82 -0.26
CA ASP A 17 16.86 5.09 -1.62
C ASP A 17 15.88 4.03 -2.13
N ARG A 18 15.69 2.92 -1.42
CA ARG A 18 14.87 1.76 -1.79
C ARG A 18 13.66 1.58 -0.88
N ILE A 19 13.32 2.57 -0.08
CA ILE A 19 12.20 2.49 0.86
C ILE A 19 10.82 2.36 0.22
N SER A 20 10.71 2.61 -1.09
CA SER A 20 9.47 2.39 -1.86
C SER A 20 9.48 1.06 -2.64
N GLY A 21 10.48 0.19 -2.42
CA GLY A 21 10.64 -1.12 -3.07
C GLY A 21 11.42 -1.06 -4.37
N TYR A 22 11.08 -0.17 -5.28
CA TYR A 22 11.75 0.02 -6.57
C TYR A 22 12.72 1.20 -6.50
N PHE A 23 13.94 0.98 -6.98
CA PHE A 23 14.96 2.01 -7.15
C PHE A 23 15.58 1.89 -8.56
N TYR A 24 15.40 2.92 -9.38
CA TYR A 24 15.73 2.90 -10.81
C TYR A 24 17.16 2.46 -11.14
N PRO A 25 18.24 2.83 -10.40
CA PRO A 25 19.58 2.37 -10.67
C PRO A 25 19.84 0.87 -10.45
N ASP A 26 18.94 0.16 -9.75
CA ASP A 26 19.12 -1.26 -9.50
C ASP A 26 18.82 -2.10 -10.75
N THR A 27 19.45 -3.29 -10.82
CA THR A 27 19.35 -4.22 -11.95
C THR A 27 18.77 -5.57 -11.56
N THR A 28 18.22 -5.69 -10.35
CA THR A 28 17.62 -6.91 -9.82
C THR A 28 16.17 -6.68 -9.39
N ILE A 29 15.33 -7.71 -9.53
CA ILE A 29 13.99 -7.80 -8.97
C ILE A 29 13.93 -9.10 -8.14
N ALA A 30 13.45 -9.00 -6.90
CA ALA A 30 13.32 -10.11 -5.97
C ALA A 30 11.86 -10.39 -5.58
N GLY A 31 10.89 -9.78 -6.26
CA GLY A 31 9.46 -10.02 -6.09
C GLY A 31 8.61 -8.84 -6.51
N PHE A 32 7.29 -9.05 -6.41
CA PHE A 32 6.25 -8.08 -6.70
C PHE A 32 5.27 -8.08 -5.52
N SER A 33 5.35 -7.06 -4.67
CA SER A 33 4.50 -6.96 -3.48
C SER A 33 3.31 -6.03 -3.68
N HIS A 34 2.29 -6.19 -2.83
CA HIS A 34 0.99 -5.55 -2.99
C HIS A 34 0.86 -4.24 -2.21
N THR A 35 1.76 -3.97 -1.26
CA THR A 35 1.70 -2.79 -0.40
C THR A 35 3.05 -2.08 -0.34
N HIS A 36 3.03 -0.75 -0.43
CA HIS A 36 4.22 0.10 -0.37
C HIS A 36 3.90 1.43 0.31
N LEU A 37 4.89 2.04 0.95
CA LEU A 37 4.86 3.42 1.41
C LEU A 37 5.62 4.31 0.42
N SER A 38 4.93 4.80 -0.62
CA SER A 38 5.54 5.64 -1.65
C SER A 38 5.65 7.09 -1.18
N GLY A 39 6.84 7.66 -1.26
CA GLY A 39 7.10 9.08 -0.99
C GLY A 39 7.30 9.42 0.50
N THR A 40 7.35 8.44 1.38
CA THR A 40 7.65 8.61 2.81
C THR A 40 9.09 8.19 3.12
N GLY A 41 9.61 8.59 4.27
CA GLY A 41 10.91 8.13 4.77
C GLY A 41 10.84 6.79 5.52
N ALA A 42 9.83 5.95 5.27
CA ALA A 42 9.60 4.69 5.97
C ALA A 42 9.68 3.49 5.02
N GLY A 43 10.39 2.47 5.44
CA GLY A 43 10.54 1.22 4.70
C GLY A 43 9.61 0.11 5.22
N ASP A 44 8.37 0.44 5.56
CA ASP A 44 7.35 -0.49 6.01
C ASP A 44 6.56 -1.09 4.85
N LEU A 45 5.81 -2.15 5.14
CA LEU A 45 4.91 -2.88 4.24
C LEU A 45 5.66 -3.92 3.38
N TYR A 46 5.51 -3.93 2.06
CA TYR A 46 5.97 -4.98 1.13
C TYR A 46 5.26 -6.32 1.36
N ASP A 47 3.97 -6.25 1.68
CA ASP A 47 3.18 -7.44 1.99
C ASP A 47 2.83 -8.21 0.73
N ILE A 48 2.71 -9.53 0.90
CA ILE A 48 2.21 -10.45 -0.11
C ILE A 48 3.04 -10.35 -1.40
N SER A 49 4.32 -10.71 -1.29
CA SER A 49 5.29 -10.63 -2.40
C SER A 49 5.35 -11.94 -3.17
N PHE A 50 5.07 -11.90 -4.47
CA PHE A 50 5.20 -13.02 -5.39
C PHE A 50 6.44 -12.89 -6.27
N MET A 51 7.10 -14.03 -6.57
CA MET A 51 8.22 -14.11 -7.49
C MET A 51 8.10 -15.34 -8.39
N PRO A 52 7.82 -15.16 -9.72
CA PRO A 52 7.81 -16.25 -10.67
C PRO A 52 9.23 -16.62 -11.10
N VAL A 53 9.51 -17.91 -11.24
CA VAL A 53 10.81 -18.45 -11.66
C VAL A 53 10.63 -19.68 -12.54
N THR A 54 11.70 -20.05 -13.28
CA THR A 54 11.88 -21.35 -13.90
C THR A 54 13.02 -22.11 -13.22
N ARG A 55 13.07 -23.42 -13.33
CA ARG A 55 14.17 -24.22 -12.76
C ARG A 55 15.33 -24.38 -13.75
N PRO A 56 16.59 -24.34 -13.28
CA PRO A 56 17.00 -23.99 -11.92
C PRO A 56 16.82 -22.50 -11.63
N TYR A 57 16.47 -22.11 -10.41
CA TYR A 57 16.34 -20.72 -10.02
C TYR A 57 17.59 -20.22 -9.26
N LYS A 58 17.80 -18.92 -9.28
CA LYS A 58 18.89 -18.23 -8.58
C LYS A 58 18.44 -17.82 -7.19
N GLU A 59 19.30 -18.10 -6.21
CA GLU A 59 19.12 -17.67 -4.84
C GLU A 59 20.44 -17.09 -4.32
N ALA A 60 20.37 -15.91 -3.73
CA ALA A 60 21.48 -15.25 -3.08
C ALA A 60 21.27 -15.24 -1.55
N PRO A 61 22.32 -15.04 -0.75
CA PRO A 61 22.17 -14.79 0.67
C PRO A 61 21.23 -13.62 0.95
N ALA A 62 20.58 -13.64 2.13
CA ALA A 62 19.76 -12.51 2.58
C ALA A 62 20.56 -11.19 2.52
N PRO A 63 19.94 -10.07 2.16
CA PRO A 63 18.49 -9.85 2.07
C PRO A 63 17.86 -10.16 0.70
N LEU A 64 18.62 -10.44 -0.34
CA LEU A 64 18.11 -10.57 -1.71
C LEU A 64 17.23 -11.82 -1.90
N GLY A 65 17.68 -13.00 -1.45
CA GLY A 65 16.96 -14.26 -1.63
C GLY A 65 16.83 -14.67 -3.09
N ILE A 66 15.66 -15.10 -3.50
CA ILE A 66 15.35 -15.46 -4.90
C ILE A 66 15.16 -14.16 -5.69
N TYR A 67 15.83 -14.05 -6.84
CA TYR A 67 15.86 -12.84 -7.66
C TYR A 67 16.05 -13.15 -9.15
N SER A 68 15.79 -12.16 -9.98
CA SER A 68 16.21 -12.12 -11.39
C SER A 68 16.86 -10.79 -11.70
N THR A 69 17.77 -10.82 -12.65
CA THR A 69 18.25 -9.59 -13.31
C THR A 69 17.22 -9.09 -14.32
N PHE A 70 17.20 -7.78 -14.55
CA PHE A 70 16.38 -7.15 -15.58
C PHE A 70 17.13 -6.01 -16.28
N SER A 71 16.51 -5.39 -17.26
CA SER A 71 17.04 -4.21 -17.97
C SER A 71 15.91 -3.24 -18.24
N HIS A 72 16.16 -1.95 -18.11
CA HIS A 72 15.21 -0.89 -18.46
C HIS A 72 14.82 -0.88 -19.94
N ASN A 73 15.63 -1.50 -20.83
CA ASN A 73 15.24 -1.70 -22.24
C ASN A 73 14.08 -2.69 -22.41
N ASP A 74 13.89 -3.57 -21.42
CA ASP A 74 12.85 -4.61 -21.39
C ASP A 74 11.76 -4.30 -20.35
N GLU A 75 11.68 -3.04 -19.91
CA GLU A 75 10.75 -2.54 -18.91
C GLU A 75 9.84 -1.48 -19.52
N ALA A 76 8.59 -1.43 -19.08
CA ALA A 76 7.66 -0.37 -19.42
C ALA A 76 6.71 -0.08 -18.26
N ALA A 77 6.43 1.21 -18.04
CA ALA A 77 5.50 1.67 -17.02
C ALA A 77 4.58 2.75 -17.54
N SER A 78 3.33 2.71 -17.10
CA SER A 78 2.36 3.79 -17.25
C SER A 78 1.39 3.78 -16.08
N ALA A 79 0.60 4.84 -15.93
CA ALA A 79 -0.37 4.88 -14.83
C ALA A 79 -1.34 3.70 -14.88
N GLY A 80 -1.24 2.80 -13.91
CA GLY A 80 -2.06 1.58 -13.79
C GLY A 80 -1.49 0.34 -14.47
N TYR A 81 -0.30 0.40 -15.02
CA TYR A 81 0.35 -0.73 -15.70
C TYR A 81 1.86 -0.70 -15.54
N TYR A 82 2.45 -1.88 -15.32
CA TYR A 82 3.89 -2.11 -15.33
C TYR A 82 4.20 -3.42 -16.05
N ARG A 83 5.34 -3.47 -16.75
CA ARG A 83 5.85 -4.69 -17.42
C ARG A 83 7.36 -4.77 -17.32
N VAL A 84 7.89 -5.99 -17.12
CA VAL A 84 9.33 -6.26 -17.13
C VAL A 84 9.63 -7.70 -17.58
N LEU A 85 10.76 -7.91 -18.26
CA LEU A 85 11.30 -9.23 -18.53
C LEU A 85 12.29 -9.64 -17.43
N LEU A 86 11.99 -10.72 -16.72
CA LEU A 86 12.90 -11.40 -15.81
C LEU A 86 13.89 -12.23 -16.63
N LYS A 87 15.10 -11.68 -16.86
CA LYS A 87 16.08 -12.22 -17.82
C LYS A 87 16.58 -13.61 -17.47
N ASP A 88 16.77 -13.88 -16.17
CA ASP A 88 17.33 -15.16 -15.73
C ASP A 88 16.36 -16.33 -15.93
N TYR A 89 15.06 -16.03 -16.11
CA TYR A 89 14.01 -17.04 -16.25
C TYR A 89 13.26 -16.94 -17.57
N ASN A 90 13.54 -15.90 -18.36
CA ASN A 90 12.79 -15.59 -19.58
C ASN A 90 11.26 -15.54 -19.33
N ILE A 91 10.86 -14.86 -18.24
CA ILE A 91 9.46 -14.67 -17.86
C ILE A 91 9.11 -13.20 -18.07
N ASN A 92 8.10 -12.92 -18.89
CA ASN A 92 7.50 -11.59 -18.94
C ASN A 92 6.49 -11.45 -17.80
N VAL A 93 6.64 -10.40 -17.00
CA VAL A 93 5.76 -10.06 -15.89
C VAL A 93 5.02 -8.79 -16.23
N GLU A 94 3.71 -8.80 -16.07
CA GLU A 94 2.85 -7.64 -16.23
C GLU A 94 1.98 -7.46 -14.98
N LEU A 95 1.84 -6.21 -14.54
CA LEU A 95 1.14 -5.84 -13.32
C LEU A 95 0.05 -4.82 -13.61
N THR A 96 -1.12 -5.03 -13.04
CA THR A 96 -2.19 -4.04 -12.92
C THR A 96 -2.94 -4.22 -11.60
N ALA A 97 -3.85 -3.31 -11.26
CA ALA A 97 -4.59 -3.43 -10.01
C ALA A 97 -5.97 -2.75 -10.09
N THR A 98 -6.91 -3.26 -9.31
CA THR A 98 -8.13 -2.56 -8.91
C THR A 98 -7.89 -1.72 -7.64
N GLU A 99 -8.91 -1.37 -6.89
CA GLU A 99 -8.73 -0.65 -5.62
C GLU A 99 -8.13 -1.56 -4.53
N ARG A 100 -8.57 -2.84 -4.46
CA ARG A 100 -8.22 -3.81 -3.42
C ARG A 100 -7.60 -5.10 -3.93
N CYS A 101 -7.43 -5.23 -5.26
CA CYS A 101 -6.85 -6.43 -5.85
C CYS A 101 -5.66 -6.11 -6.75
N GLY A 102 -4.57 -6.87 -6.58
CA GLY A 102 -3.46 -6.92 -7.51
C GLY A 102 -3.65 -8.03 -8.52
N ILE A 103 -3.40 -7.74 -9.79
CA ILE A 103 -3.49 -8.71 -10.89
C ILE A 103 -2.14 -8.77 -11.59
N GLN A 104 -1.52 -9.93 -11.56
CA GLN A 104 -0.22 -10.19 -12.14
C GLN A 104 -0.38 -11.23 -13.25
N ARG A 105 0.18 -10.97 -14.44
CA ARG A 105 0.26 -11.90 -15.55
C ARG A 105 1.73 -12.32 -15.74
N TYR A 106 1.99 -13.61 -15.72
CA TYR A 106 3.29 -14.19 -15.98
C TYR A 106 3.24 -15.00 -17.26
N THR A 107 3.99 -14.58 -18.27
CA THR A 107 4.17 -15.37 -19.50
C THR A 107 5.42 -16.21 -19.39
N PHE A 108 5.27 -17.50 -19.33
CA PHE A 108 6.36 -18.46 -19.09
C PHE A 108 6.88 -19.07 -20.40
N PRO A 109 8.18 -19.44 -20.46
CA PRO A 109 8.66 -20.40 -21.45
C PRO A 109 8.14 -21.81 -21.15
N GLU A 110 8.42 -22.78 -22.01
CA GLU A 110 8.23 -24.19 -21.68
C GLU A 110 9.25 -24.60 -20.62
N ALA A 111 8.77 -24.89 -19.39
CA ALA A 111 9.64 -25.15 -18.24
C ALA A 111 8.92 -25.84 -17.07
N GLU A 112 9.69 -26.37 -16.14
CA GLU A 112 9.28 -26.55 -14.76
C GLU A 112 9.29 -25.17 -14.09
N ALA A 113 8.13 -24.57 -13.95
CA ALA A 113 7.96 -23.22 -13.41
C ALA A 113 7.52 -23.27 -11.93
N SER A 114 7.81 -22.21 -11.21
CA SER A 114 7.32 -22.04 -9.85
C SER A 114 6.96 -20.58 -9.59
N VAL A 115 5.99 -20.36 -8.71
CA VAL A 115 5.68 -19.04 -8.16
C VAL A 115 5.92 -19.11 -6.65
N PHE A 116 6.84 -18.27 -6.16
CA PHE A 116 7.08 -18.12 -4.73
C PHE A 116 6.15 -17.07 -4.15
N LEU A 117 5.60 -17.32 -2.97
CA LEU A 117 4.96 -16.35 -2.11
C LEU A 117 5.83 -16.17 -0.87
N ASN A 118 6.29 -14.95 -0.64
CA ASN A 118 7.17 -14.63 0.48
C ASN A 118 6.44 -13.68 1.46
N LEU A 119 6.11 -14.19 2.65
CA LEU A 119 5.53 -13.43 3.75
C LEU A 119 6.58 -13.00 4.81
N LYS A 120 7.84 -13.40 4.60
CA LYS A 120 8.97 -13.02 5.46
C LYS A 120 9.53 -11.65 5.10
N LYS A 121 9.34 -11.21 3.86
CA LYS A 121 10.08 -10.11 3.29
C LYS A 121 9.81 -8.82 4.05
N ALA A 122 10.88 -8.27 4.63
CA ALA A 122 10.98 -6.93 5.14
C ALA A 122 12.15 -6.27 4.44
N MET A 123 11.94 -5.07 3.90
CA MET A 123 13.00 -4.39 3.13
C MET A 123 13.94 -3.62 4.04
N ASN A 124 13.44 -3.00 5.09
CA ASN A 124 14.24 -2.18 5.99
C ASN A 124 14.00 -2.54 7.46
N TRP A 125 13.07 -1.87 8.13
CA TRP A 125 12.82 -2.05 9.57
C TRP A 125 11.47 -2.66 9.92
N ASP A 126 10.61 -2.88 8.95
CA ASP A 126 9.42 -3.69 9.11
C ASP A 126 9.81 -5.17 9.22
N PHE A 127 9.18 -5.91 10.12
CA PHE A 127 9.39 -7.36 10.27
C PHE A 127 8.09 -8.09 10.53
N THR A 128 8.02 -9.35 10.09
CA THR A 128 6.86 -10.21 10.28
C THR A 128 6.80 -10.72 11.70
N LEU A 129 5.69 -10.42 12.38
CA LEU A 129 5.36 -10.96 13.71
C LEU A 129 4.75 -12.35 13.62
N ASP A 130 3.80 -12.51 12.70
CA ASP A 130 3.12 -13.78 12.43
C ASP A 130 2.61 -13.80 10.99
N SER A 131 2.48 -14.98 10.43
CA SER A 131 1.89 -15.17 9.12
C SER A 131 1.25 -16.54 8.97
N LYS A 132 0.36 -16.67 7.99
CA LYS A 132 -0.29 -17.93 7.66
C LYS A 132 -0.51 -18.04 6.17
N ILE A 133 -0.33 -19.25 5.65
CA ILE A 133 -0.78 -19.65 4.31
C ILE A 133 -1.65 -20.88 4.45
N GLU A 134 -2.83 -20.86 3.85
CA GLU A 134 -3.79 -21.96 3.79
C GLU A 134 -4.11 -22.25 2.32
N VAL A 135 -3.91 -23.47 1.90
CA VAL A 135 -4.33 -23.96 0.58
C VAL A 135 -5.80 -24.32 0.65
N VAL A 136 -6.65 -23.59 -0.08
CA VAL A 136 -8.09 -23.83 -0.14
C VAL A 136 -8.38 -24.94 -1.16
N ASP A 137 -7.77 -24.82 -2.36
CA ASP A 137 -7.82 -25.81 -3.43
C ASP A 137 -6.58 -25.67 -4.34
N SER A 138 -6.53 -26.37 -5.47
CA SER A 138 -5.39 -26.34 -6.37
C SER A 138 -5.17 -25.01 -7.12
N THR A 139 -6.07 -24.06 -6.98
CA THR A 139 -6.00 -22.74 -7.62
C THR A 139 -6.09 -21.60 -6.61
N THR A 140 -6.48 -21.87 -5.35
CA THR A 140 -6.81 -20.83 -4.38
C THR A 140 -6.04 -21.02 -3.09
N ILE A 141 -5.41 -19.96 -2.64
CA ILE A 141 -4.75 -19.86 -1.35
C ILE A 141 -5.26 -18.61 -0.61
N ARG A 142 -5.21 -18.64 0.72
CA ARG A 142 -5.48 -17.49 1.56
C ARG A 142 -4.55 -17.45 2.76
N GLY A 143 -4.45 -16.32 3.40
CA GLY A 143 -3.61 -16.18 4.57
C GLY A 143 -3.52 -14.76 5.08
N TYR A 144 -2.49 -14.51 5.87
CA TYR A 144 -2.20 -13.18 6.39
C TYR A 144 -0.71 -13.00 6.66
N ARG A 145 -0.31 -11.74 6.73
CA ARG A 145 0.94 -11.27 7.31
C ARG A 145 0.61 -10.21 8.36
N LEU A 146 1.01 -10.47 9.60
CA LEU A 146 1.03 -9.49 10.68
C LEU A 146 2.46 -8.99 10.81
N SER A 147 2.66 -7.70 10.76
CA SER A 147 4.00 -7.10 10.80
C SER A 147 4.08 -5.92 11.75
N GLN A 148 5.29 -5.54 12.11
CA GLN A 148 5.61 -4.37 12.92
C GLN A 148 6.69 -3.56 12.22
N GLY A 149 6.47 -2.26 12.15
CA GLY A 149 7.41 -1.26 11.67
C GLY A 149 7.17 0.06 12.40
N TRP A 150 6.83 1.09 11.66
CA TRP A 150 6.34 2.35 12.24
C TRP A 150 5.01 2.13 12.96
N SER A 151 4.09 1.42 12.33
CA SER A 151 2.90 0.93 13.01
C SER A 151 3.28 -0.25 13.92
N PRO A 152 2.84 -0.28 15.19
CA PRO A 152 3.14 -1.37 16.12
C PRO A 152 2.60 -2.72 15.68
N LEU A 153 1.52 -2.73 14.90
CA LEU A 153 0.92 -3.94 14.35
C LEU A 153 0.16 -3.60 13.08
N GLN A 154 0.61 -4.16 11.97
CA GLN A 154 -0.01 -4.02 10.66
C GLN A 154 -0.69 -5.33 10.29
N HIS A 155 -1.94 -5.26 9.86
CA HIS A 155 -2.72 -6.40 9.44
C HIS A 155 -2.88 -6.38 7.92
N VAL A 156 -2.38 -7.42 7.23
CA VAL A 156 -2.67 -7.63 5.82
C VAL A 156 -3.09 -9.08 5.62
N TYR A 157 -4.37 -9.26 5.33
CA TYR A 157 -4.98 -10.54 4.96
C TYR A 157 -5.09 -10.62 3.45
N PHE A 158 -5.03 -11.83 2.90
CA PHE A 158 -5.13 -12.03 1.45
C PHE A 158 -5.90 -13.29 1.08
N GLU A 159 -6.49 -13.28 -0.12
CA GLU A 159 -6.93 -14.44 -0.87
C GLU A 159 -6.41 -14.30 -2.29
N THR A 160 -5.73 -15.34 -2.78
CA THR A 160 -5.11 -15.35 -4.11
C THR A 160 -5.68 -16.49 -4.94
N ARG A 161 -6.02 -16.19 -6.20
CA ARG A 161 -6.42 -17.15 -7.21
C ARG A 161 -5.39 -17.22 -8.33
N PHE A 162 -4.97 -18.44 -8.66
CA PHE A 162 -4.17 -18.75 -9.84
C PHE A 162 -5.12 -19.17 -10.97
N SER A 163 -4.91 -18.70 -12.19
CA SER A 163 -5.71 -19.10 -13.36
C SER A 163 -5.44 -20.53 -13.82
N LYS A 164 -4.38 -21.16 -13.31
CA LYS A 164 -3.97 -22.53 -13.57
C LYS A 164 -3.76 -23.29 -12.27
N PRO A 165 -4.24 -24.55 -12.14
CA PRO A 165 -3.93 -25.37 -10.97
C PRO A 165 -2.42 -25.61 -10.82
N PHE A 166 -1.88 -25.42 -9.61
CA PHE A 166 -0.53 -25.85 -9.28
C PHE A 166 -0.49 -27.37 -9.06
N VAL A 167 0.62 -28.00 -9.46
CA VAL A 167 0.82 -29.45 -9.36
C VAL A 167 1.39 -29.88 -8.00
N ALA A 168 2.07 -28.96 -7.32
CA ALA A 168 2.59 -29.15 -5.96
C ALA A 168 2.66 -27.83 -5.21
N CYS A 169 2.59 -27.90 -3.89
CA CYS A 169 2.82 -26.80 -2.97
C CYS A 169 3.84 -27.20 -1.91
N HIS A 170 4.87 -26.40 -1.71
CA HIS A 170 5.88 -26.57 -0.67
C HIS A 170 5.88 -25.35 0.23
N MET A 171 5.85 -25.58 1.54
CA MET A 171 5.84 -24.49 2.53
C MET A 171 6.99 -24.65 3.50
N ASP A 172 7.78 -23.59 3.64
CA ASP A 172 8.82 -23.47 4.65
C ASP A 172 8.45 -22.40 5.67
N THR A 173 8.57 -22.73 6.95
CA THR A 173 8.37 -21.79 8.04
C THR A 173 9.73 -21.36 8.56
N THR A 174 9.99 -20.05 8.54
CA THR A 174 11.21 -19.49 9.12
C THR A 174 10.86 -18.70 10.37
N SER A 175 11.46 -19.07 11.50
CA SER A 175 11.39 -18.26 12.72
C SER A 175 12.26 -17.02 12.58
N ILE A 176 11.67 -15.84 12.81
CA ILE A 176 12.37 -14.56 12.80
C ILE A 176 12.59 -14.13 14.24
N VAL A 177 13.87 -13.94 14.61
CA VAL A 177 14.23 -13.37 15.92
C VAL A 177 14.73 -11.95 15.67
N THR A 178 14.07 -10.96 16.25
CA THR A 178 14.61 -9.60 16.27
C THR A 178 15.52 -9.42 17.47
N LYS A 179 16.77 -9.03 17.23
CA LYS A 179 17.78 -8.85 18.30
C LYS A 179 17.44 -7.70 19.26
N GLU A 180 16.70 -6.69 18.82
CA GLU A 180 16.46 -5.46 19.57
C GLU A 180 15.35 -5.57 20.61
N LYS A 181 14.37 -6.44 20.45
CA LYS A 181 13.19 -6.53 21.33
C LYS A 181 12.86 -7.94 21.84
N GLY A 182 13.66 -8.94 21.50
CA GLY A 182 13.43 -10.33 21.93
C GLY A 182 12.14 -10.97 21.34
N TRP A 183 11.59 -10.41 20.26
CA TRP A 183 10.41 -10.95 19.61
C TRP A 183 10.78 -12.11 18.69
N ILE A 184 9.97 -13.16 18.72
CA ILE A 184 10.06 -14.30 17.79
C ILE A 184 8.85 -14.25 16.92
N GLY A 185 9.04 -14.00 15.62
CA GLY A 185 7.98 -14.03 14.62
C GLY A 185 8.03 -15.32 13.79
N THR A 186 6.88 -15.75 13.27
CA THR A 186 6.77 -16.86 12.33
C THR A 186 6.46 -16.32 10.94
N ALA A 187 7.29 -16.66 9.95
CA ALA A 187 7.06 -16.24 8.58
C ALA A 187 7.09 -17.46 7.64
N TYR A 188 6.10 -17.51 6.75
CA TYR A 188 6.00 -18.53 5.71
C TYR A 188 6.59 -18.04 4.40
N VAL A 189 7.29 -18.96 3.73
CA VAL A 189 7.60 -18.88 2.30
C VAL A 189 6.97 -20.11 1.65
N ALA A 190 6.15 -19.90 0.65
CA ALA A 190 5.52 -20.98 -0.11
C ALA A 190 6.01 -20.97 -1.55
N ARG A 191 6.13 -22.16 -2.16
CA ARG A 191 6.41 -22.37 -3.57
C ARG A 191 5.30 -23.20 -4.18
N PHE A 192 4.72 -22.68 -5.24
CA PHE A 192 3.69 -23.35 -6.04
C PHE A 192 4.29 -23.75 -7.37
N ASP A 193 4.28 -25.04 -7.69
CA ASP A 193 4.92 -25.60 -8.87
C ASP A 193 3.92 -25.79 -10.02
N PHE A 194 4.38 -25.49 -11.24
CA PHE A 194 3.61 -25.58 -12.47
C PHE A 194 4.44 -26.21 -13.58
N ASN A 195 3.80 -26.95 -14.49
CA ASN A 195 4.41 -27.34 -15.76
C ASN A 195 3.85 -26.40 -16.83
N THR A 196 4.72 -25.58 -17.42
CA THR A 196 4.31 -24.57 -18.40
C THR A 196 4.70 -24.97 -19.82
N LYS A 197 3.86 -24.60 -20.79
CA LYS A 197 4.16 -24.64 -22.22
C LYS A 197 4.80 -23.33 -22.64
N LYS A 198 5.34 -23.31 -23.85
CA LYS A 198 5.88 -22.08 -24.43
C LYS A 198 4.79 -21.01 -24.52
N ASP A 199 5.10 -19.81 -24.06
CA ASP A 199 4.24 -18.63 -24.07
C ASP A 199 2.93 -18.81 -23.26
N GLU A 200 2.93 -19.74 -22.29
CA GLU A 200 1.78 -19.95 -21.42
C GLU A 200 1.66 -18.85 -20.38
N GLU A 201 0.47 -18.28 -20.30
CA GLU A 201 0.14 -17.24 -19.31
C GLU A 201 -0.47 -17.85 -18.04
N ILE A 202 0.01 -17.42 -16.88
CA ILE A 202 -0.60 -17.70 -15.58
C ILE A 202 -0.94 -16.36 -14.93
N LEU A 203 -2.22 -16.16 -14.60
CA LEU A 203 -2.65 -15.02 -13.80
C LEU A 203 -2.59 -15.36 -12.32
N VAL A 204 -2.08 -14.40 -11.53
CA VAL A 204 -2.08 -14.42 -10.08
C VAL A 204 -2.86 -13.21 -9.61
N THR A 205 -4.09 -13.44 -9.16
CA THR A 205 -5.00 -12.38 -8.75
C THR A 205 -5.21 -12.45 -7.25
N THR A 206 -4.82 -11.38 -6.55
CA THR A 206 -4.81 -11.33 -5.08
C THR A 206 -5.68 -10.19 -4.58
N GLY A 207 -6.72 -10.48 -3.81
CA GLY A 207 -7.45 -9.52 -3.00
C GLY A 207 -6.78 -9.36 -1.64
N ILE A 208 -6.69 -8.13 -1.13
CA ILE A 208 -6.17 -7.85 0.22
C ILE A 208 -7.23 -7.18 1.08
N SER A 209 -7.09 -7.33 2.41
CA SER A 209 -7.95 -6.73 3.43
C SER A 209 -7.12 -6.37 4.66
N GLY A 210 -7.45 -5.26 5.33
CA GLY A 210 -6.94 -4.94 6.66
C GLY A 210 -7.68 -5.65 7.80
N VAL A 211 -8.75 -6.40 7.49
CA VAL A 211 -9.72 -6.90 8.48
C VAL A 211 -9.65 -8.42 8.66
N SER A 212 -9.74 -9.19 7.55
CA SER A 212 -9.79 -10.65 7.62
C SER A 212 -9.51 -11.32 6.26
N MET A 213 -9.18 -12.63 6.30
CA MET A 213 -9.08 -13.45 5.08
C MET A 213 -10.41 -13.51 4.32
N GLU A 214 -11.53 -13.52 5.03
CA GLU A 214 -12.86 -13.47 4.40
C GLU A 214 -13.11 -12.13 3.70
N GLY A 215 -12.69 -11.00 4.32
CA GLY A 215 -12.71 -9.67 3.73
C GLY A 215 -11.91 -9.62 2.42
N ALA A 216 -10.69 -10.18 2.43
CA ALA A 216 -9.87 -10.28 1.23
C ALA A 216 -10.56 -11.08 0.11
N GLY A 217 -11.19 -12.19 0.44
CA GLY A 217 -11.98 -12.99 -0.52
C GLY A 217 -13.22 -12.23 -1.05
N LYS A 218 -13.90 -11.44 -0.21
CA LYS A 218 -15.01 -10.57 -0.65
C LYS A 218 -14.51 -9.52 -1.64
N ASN A 219 -13.38 -8.87 -1.34
CA ASN A 219 -12.74 -7.88 -2.21
C ASN A 219 -12.37 -8.51 -3.55
N LEU A 220 -11.75 -9.70 -3.53
CA LEU A 220 -11.37 -10.43 -4.73
C LEU A 220 -12.59 -10.75 -5.62
N ARG A 221 -13.64 -11.30 -5.04
CA ARG A 221 -14.87 -11.65 -5.79
C ARG A 221 -15.62 -10.44 -6.33
N ALA A 222 -15.59 -9.32 -5.61
CA ALA A 222 -16.28 -8.10 -6.02
C ALA A 222 -15.53 -7.34 -7.12
N GLU A 223 -14.20 -7.22 -7.02
CA GLU A 223 -13.42 -6.35 -7.87
C GLU A 223 -12.69 -7.09 -9.01
N ALA A 224 -12.33 -8.37 -8.80
CA ALA A 224 -11.56 -9.16 -9.77
C ALA A 224 -12.14 -10.56 -9.98
N PRO A 225 -13.45 -10.71 -10.36
CA PRO A 225 -14.08 -12.00 -10.57
C PRO A 225 -13.61 -12.75 -11.83
N LYS A 226 -12.96 -12.08 -12.78
CA LYS A 226 -12.57 -12.64 -14.08
C LYS A 226 -11.08 -12.96 -14.14
N ASP A 227 -10.71 -13.96 -14.93
CA ASP A 227 -9.32 -14.20 -15.32
C ASP A 227 -9.03 -13.52 -16.67
N ASP A 228 -9.03 -12.19 -16.67
CA ASP A 228 -8.89 -11.33 -17.85
C ASP A 228 -8.02 -10.12 -17.51
N PHE A 229 -6.71 -10.27 -17.67
CA PHE A 229 -5.74 -9.22 -17.37
C PHE A 229 -5.98 -7.94 -18.17
N ASP A 230 -6.24 -8.08 -19.47
CA ASP A 230 -6.37 -6.93 -20.37
C ASP A 230 -7.61 -6.09 -20.03
N TYR A 231 -8.69 -6.74 -19.58
CA TYR A 231 -9.87 -6.05 -19.06
C TYR A 231 -9.50 -5.15 -17.86
N TYR A 232 -8.77 -5.66 -16.87
CA TYR A 232 -8.41 -4.87 -15.68
C TYR A 232 -7.38 -3.80 -16.00
N GLN A 233 -6.43 -4.07 -16.88
CA GLN A 233 -5.44 -3.09 -17.34
C GLN A 233 -6.14 -1.93 -18.08
N ALA A 234 -7.09 -2.20 -18.95
CA ALA A 234 -7.88 -1.18 -19.63
C ALA A 234 -8.71 -0.34 -18.63
N GLN A 235 -9.36 -0.98 -17.65
CA GLN A 235 -10.08 -0.28 -16.57
C GLN A 235 -9.17 0.59 -15.73
N ALA A 236 -7.98 0.10 -15.35
CA ALA A 236 -6.99 0.84 -14.58
C ALA A 236 -6.53 2.08 -15.36
N SER A 237 -6.18 1.92 -16.63
CA SER A 237 -5.79 3.00 -17.53
C SER A 237 -6.88 4.05 -17.69
N ALA A 238 -8.12 3.63 -17.96
CA ALA A 238 -9.26 4.54 -18.06
C ALA A 238 -9.52 5.32 -16.76
N ASN A 239 -9.41 4.65 -15.61
CA ASN A 239 -9.56 5.29 -14.31
C ASN A 239 -8.48 6.35 -14.05
N TRP A 240 -7.22 6.04 -14.37
CA TRP A 240 -6.13 7.00 -14.23
C TRP A 240 -6.29 8.18 -15.20
N ASN A 241 -6.62 7.94 -16.46
CA ASN A 241 -6.87 8.99 -17.42
C ASN A 241 -7.98 9.94 -16.95
N ARG A 242 -9.10 9.41 -16.45
CA ARG A 242 -10.19 10.23 -15.90
C ARG A 242 -9.72 11.11 -14.73
N GLN A 243 -8.82 10.62 -13.87
CA GLN A 243 -8.31 11.41 -12.75
C GLN A 243 -7.30 12.46 -13.19
N LEU A 244 -6.36 12.10 -14.04
CA LEU A 244 -5.34 13.01 -14.53
C LEU A 244 -5.92 14.10 -15.44
N SER A 245 -7.04 13.83 -16.14
CA SER A 245 -7.74 14.81 -16.99
C SER A 245 -8.56 15.84 -16.20
N LYS A 246 -8.64 15.75 -14.87
CA LYS A 246 -9.30 16.79 -14.06
C LYS A 246 -8.60 18.15 -14.12
N ILE A 247 -7.30 18.13 -14.42
CA ILE A 247 -6.54 19.36 -14.68
C ILE A 247 -5.84 19.18 -16.03
N GLU A 248 -6.28 19.95 -17.01
CA GLU A 248 -5.68 19.97 -18.34
C GLU A 248 -4.73 21.15 -18.46
N VAL A 249 -3.47 20.87 -18.77
CA VAL A 249 -2.45 21.89 -19.03
C VAL A 249 -1.93 21.79 -20.45
N LYS A 250 -1.48 22.91 -21.00
CA LYS A 250 -0.83 22.97 -22.31
C LYS A 250 0.49 23.71 -22.17
N SER A 251 1.58 23.10 -22.66
CA SER A 251 2.89 23.71 -22.76
C SER A 251 3.48 23.47 -24.15
N ARG A 252 4.34 24.39 -24.61
CA ARG A 252 5.15 24.17 -25.81
C ARG A 252 6.33 23.22 -25.54
N ASN A 253 6.69 23.05 -24.28
CA ASN A 253 7.74 22.16 -23.83
C ASN A 253 7.10 20.84 -23.31
N THR A 254 7.44 19.74 -23.96
CA THR A 254 6.95 18.39 -23.59
C THR A 254 7.42 17.99 -22.19
N ASP A 255 8.61 18.39 -21.78
CA ASP A 255 9.17 18.05 -20.46
C ASP A 255 8.35 18.66 -19.32
N ASP A 256 7.81 19.88 -19.52
CA ASP A 256 6.92 20.50 -18.52
C ASP A 256 5.62 19.72 -18.37
N MET A 257 5.08 19.20 -19.48
CA MET A 257 3.89 18.34 -19.46
C MET A 257 4.17 17.04 -18.70
N VAL A 258 5.31 16.39 -18.97
CA VAL A 258 5.73 15.18 -18.26
C VAL A 258 5.87 15.45 -16.76
N LYS A 259 6.59 16.52 -16.38
CA LYS A 259 6.77 16.92 -14.97
C LYS A 259 5.44 17.17 -14.28
N PHE A 260 4.53 17.90 -14.94
CA PHE A 260 3.23 18.22 -14.38
C PHE A 260 2.39 16.98 -14.11
N TYR A 261 2.21 16.13 -15.13
CA TYR A 261 1.37 14.93 -14.96
C TYR A 261 2.00 13.87 -14.06
N THR A 262 3.34 13.78 -14.01
CA THR A 262 4.03 12.93 -13.04
C THR A 262 3.80 13.43 -11.60
N ALA A 263 3.90 14.73 -11.37
CA ALA A 263 3.64 15.32 -10.06
C ALA A 263 2.15 15.14 -9.65
N LEU A 264 1.23 15.35 -10.59
CA LEU A 264 -0.20 15.12 -10.36
C LEU A 264 -0.48 13.64 -10.03
N TYR A 265 0.13 12.70 -10.76
CA TYR A 265 0.07 11.27 -10.46
C TYR A 265 0.58 10.97 -9.05
N HIS A 266 1.73 11.49 -8.65
CA HIS A 266 2.29 11.27 -7.31
C HIS A 266 1.38 11.81 -6.21
N SER A 267 0.72 12.96 -6.40
CA SER A 267 -0.24 13.51 -5.43
C SER A 267 -1.46 12.59 -5.19
N MET A 268 -1.73 11.68 -6.13
CA MET A 268 -2.87 10.76 -6.08
C MET A 268 -2.53 9.37 -5.51
N ILE A 269 -1.29 9.06 -5.15
CA ILE A 269 -0.91 7.75 -4.64
C ILE A 269 -1.37 7.58 -3.19
N ALA A 270 -1.06 8.53 -2.32
CA ALA A 270 -1.47 8.54 -0.92
C ALA A 270 -2.44 9.72 -0.64
N PRO A 271 -3.26 9.65 0.42
CA PRO A 271 -3.55 8.51 1.28
C PRO A 271 -4.21 7.34 0.53
N THR A 272 -4.20 6.15 1.14
CA THR A 272 -4.70 4.92 0.51
C THR A 272 -6.04 4.49 1.11
N ILE A 273 -6.89 3.86 0.30
CA ILE A 273 -8.11 3.20 0.81
C ILE A 273 -7.70 2.17 1.87
N TYR A 274 -8.41 2.15 2.98
CA TYR A 274 -8.23 1.21 4.07
C TYR A 274 -9.59 0.76 4.61
N SER A 275 -10.43 0.27 3.72
CA SER A 275 -11.69 -0.41 4.03
C SER A 275 -12.01 -1.43 2.93
N ASP A 276 -12.63 -2.54 3.33
CA ASP A 276 -13.13 -3.56 2.42
C ASP A 276 -14.33 -3.07 1.60
N VAL A 277 -14.74 -3.82 0.58
CA VAL A 277 -15.89 -3.47 -0.28
C VAL A 277 -17.20 -3.37 0.50
N ASP A 278 -17.31 -4.05 1.65
CA ASP A 278 -18.46 -3.96 2.54
C ASP A 278 -18.36 -2.83 3.56
N GLY A 279 -17.32 -1.99 3.49
CA GLY A 279 -17.05 -0.86 4.36
C GLY A 279 -16.31 -1.22 5.65
N SER A 280 -16.00 -2.48 5.91
CA SER A 280 -15.28 -2.90 7.11
C SER A 280 -13.83 -2.38 7.13
N TYR A 281 -13.36 -1.90 8.28
CA TYR A 281 -11.97 -1.46 8.48
C TYR A 281 -11.50 -1.68 9.92
N TYR A 282 -10.19 -1.70 10.14
CA TYR A 282 -9.57 -1.86 11.46
C TYR A 282 -9.23 -0.48 12.03
N GLY A 283 -9.82 -0.13 13.17
CA GLY A 283 -9.65 1.17 13.80
C GLY A 283 -8.44 1.29 14.74
N PRO A 284 -8.07 2.51 15.18
CA PRO A 284 -6.94 2.73 16.11
C PRO A 284 -7.21 2.17 17.52
N ASP A 285 -8.46 1.89 17.87
CA ASP A 285 -8.84 1.17 19.09
C ASP A 285 -8.70 -0.36 18.98
N GLN A 286 -8.12 -0.82 17.85
CA GLN A 286 -7.90 -2.24 17.55
C GLN A 286 -9.20 -3.05 17.44
N GLN A 287 -10.28 -2.39 17.03
CA GLN A 287 -11.58 -3.02 16.76
C GLN A 287 -11.93 -2.91 15.28
N ILE A 288 -12.80 -3.81 14.83
CA ILE A 288 -13.35 -3.77 13.47
C ILE A 288 -14.56 -2.84 13.48
N HIS A 289 -14.53 -1.86 12.61
CA HIS A 289 -15.58 -0.89 12.38
C HIS A 289 -16.15 -0.97 10.97
N LYS A 290 -17.20 -0.20 10.70
CA LYS A 290 -17.82 -0.10 9.39
C LYS A 290 -17.96 1.35 8.94
N ALA A 291 -17.44 1.66 7.76
CA ALA A 291 -17.67 2.91 7.05
C ALA A 291 -18.95 2.75 6.20
N ASP A 292 -20.08 3.25 6.71
CA ASP A 292 -21.37 3.16 6.03
C ASP A 292 -21.61 4.43 5.20
N GLY A 293 -21.68 4.27 3.87
CA GLY A 293 -21.86 5.36 2.91
C GLY A 293 -20.65 6.28 2.70
N TRP A 294 -19.45 5.90 3.17
CA TRP A 294 -18.20 6.61 2.95
C TRP A 294 -17.01 5.63 2.87
N THR A 295 -15.86 6.10 2.41
CA THR A 295 -14.63 5.29 2.28
C THR A 295 -13.63 5.66 3.36
N ASN A 296 -13.14 4.68 4.14
CA ASN A 296 -12.06 4.91 5.08
C ASN A 296 -10.70 4.88 4.39
N TYR A 297 -9.81 5.77 4.83
CA TYR A 297 -8.45 5.92 4.32
C TYR A 297 -7.42 5.77 5.43
N SER A 298 -6.20 5.40 5.04
CA SER A 298 -5.00 5.35 5.88
C SER A 298 -3.81 5.95 5.15
N THR A 299 -2.64 5.92 5.78
CA THR A 299 -1.38 6.47 5.23
C THR A 299 -1.47 7.99 5.08
N PHE A 300 -1.80 8.63 6.18
CA PHE A 300 -1.90 10.09 6.26
C PHE A 300 -0.61 10.70 6.83
N SER A 301 0.23 11.27 5.98
CA SER A 301 1.35 12.13 6.39
C SER A 301 0.90 13.59 6.43
N LEU A 302 0.11 13.95 7.45
CA LEU A 302 -0.58 15.25 7.47
C LEU A 302 0.37 16.43 7.59
N TRP A 303 1.52 16.25 8.26
CA TRP A 303 2.57 17.26 8.34
C TRP A 303 3.10 17.68 6.96
N ASP A 304 3.19 16.74 6.02
CA ASP A 304 3.64 16.99 4.66
C ASP A 304 2.52 17.52 3.77
N THR A 305 1.29 17.00 3.92
CA THR A 305 0.23 17.12 2.90
C THR A 305 -0.75 18.26 3.16
N TYR A 306 -0.79 18.81 4.38
CA TYR A 306 -1.80 19.81 4.76
C TYR A 306 -1.72 21.11 3.97
N ARG A 307 -0.53 21.52 3.51
CA ARG A 307 -0.32 22.79 2.83
C ARG A 307 -0.75 22.81 1.36
N ALA A 308 -0.58 21.68 0.67
CA ALA A 308 -0.80 21.63 -0.77
C ALA A 308 -1.69 20.46 -1.20
N SER A 309 -1.40 19.22 -0.83
CA SER A 309 -2.13 18.05 -1.32
C SER A 309 -3.59 18.05 -0.86
N HIS A 310 -3.86 18.27 0.43
CA HIS A 310 -5.24 18.33 0.92
C HIS A 310 -6.02 19.54 0.34
N PRO A 311 -5.47 20.75 0.28
CA PRO A 311 -6.10 21.85 -0.46
C PRO A 311 -6.37 21.53 -1.93
N LEU A 312 -5.46 20.83 -2.63
CA LEU A 312 -5.69 20.37 -4.00
C LEU A 312 -6.88 19.40 -4.08
N PHE A 313 -6.98 18.44 -3.13
CA PHE A 313 -8.08 17.47 -3.11
C PHE A 313 -9.45 18.12 -2.94
N THR A 314 -9.56 19.27 -2.29
CA THR A 314 -10.84 19.99 -2.20
C THR A 314 -11.37 20.44 -3.55
N TYR A 315 -10.51 20.62 -4.55
CA TYR A 315 -10.89 20.95 -5.93
C TYR A 315 -11.01 19.73 -6.82
N THR A 316 -10.05 18.80 -6.73
CA THR A 316 -9.99 17.66 -7.64
C THR A 316 -10.81 16.47 -7.16
N GLU A 317 -11.01 16.34 -5.85
CA GLU A 317 -11.57 15.17 -5.17
C GLU A 317 -12.49 15.55 -3.98
N PRO A 318 -13.46 16.45 -4.14
CA PRO A 318 -14.25 16.97 -3.01
C PRO A 318 -14.96 15.86 -2.21
N GLU A 319 -15.49 14.84 -2.88
CA GLU A 319 -16.15 13.70 -2.22
C GLU A 319 -15.17 12.91 -1.36
N ARG A 320 -13.96 12.64 -1.88
CA ARG A 320 -12.91 11.94 -1.13
C ARG A 320 -12.34 12.80 -0.01
N ALA A 321 -12.19 14.10 -0.21
CA ALA A 321 -11.79 15.02 0.85
C ALA A 321 -12.79 14.97 2.02
N ASN A 322 -14.08 14.93 1.72
CA ASN A 322 -15.14 14.74 2.70
C ASN A 322 -15.03 13.40 3.44
N ASP A 323 -14.82 12.30 2.71
CA ASP A 323 -14.64 10.96 3.30
C ASP A 323 -13.40 10.90 4.20
N MET A 324 -12.29 11.54 3.81
CA MET A 324 -11.09 11.63 4.64
C MET A 324 -11.39 12.33 5.97
N ILE A 325 -12.17 13.41 5.96
CA ILE A 325 -12.57 14.13 7.18
C ILE A 325 -13.49 13.26 8.03
N LYS A 326 -14.47 12.56 7.44
CA LYS A 326 -15.27 11.56 8.18
C LYS A 326 -14.36 10.53 8.86
N GLY A 327 -13.33 10.05 8.16
CA GLY A 327 -12.31 9.17 8.71
C GLY A 327 -11.55 9.79 9.89
N PHE A 328 -11.15 11.07 9.80
CA PHE A 328 -10.50 11.76 10.93
C PHE A 328 -11.40 11.89 12.15
N LEU A 329 -12.68 12.14 11.96
CA LEU A 329 -13.65 12.22 13.07
C LEU A 329 -13.87 10.85 13.72
N LYS A 330 -13.93 9.78 12.93
CA LYS A 330 -14.01 8.41 13.45
C LYS A 330 -12.72 8.01 14.18
N PHE A 331 -11.57 8.41 13.64
CA PHE A 331 -10.30 8.21 14.31
C PHE A 331 -10.25 8.94 15.67
N TYR A 332 -10.76 10.18 15.75
CA TYR A 332 -10.91 10.91 17.00
C TYR A 332 -11.80 10.17 18.00
N GLU A 333 -12.95 9.68 17.57
CA GLU A 333 -13.87 8.93 18.43
C GLU A 333 -13.23 7.66 19.00
N GLN A 334 -12.35 7.01 18.25
CA GLN A 334 -11.68 5.74 18.60
C GLN A 334 -10.36 5.93 19.35
N ASN A 335 -9.65 7.03 19.13
CA ASN A 335 -8.31 7.29 19.68
C ASN A 335 -8.26 8.45 20.69
N GLY A 336 -9.32 9.26 20.77
CA GLY A 336 -9.41 10.44 21.64
C GLY A 336 -8.65 11.68 21.12
N ALA A 337 -8.04 11.61 19.95
CA ALA A 337 -7.40 12.72 19.24
C ALA A 337 -7.52 12.55 17.73
N LEU A 338 -7.47 13.66 16.98
CA LEU A 338 -7.37 13.63 15.52
C LEU A 338 -6.04 12.99 15.08
N PRO A 339 -5.98 12.36 13.89
CA PRO A 339 -4.76 11.71 13.43
C PRO A 339 -3.65 12.71 13.17
N LEU A 340 -2.42 12.26 13.42
CA LEU A 340 -1.18 12.95 13.06
C LEU A 340 -0.49 12.24 11.89
N TRP A 341 -0.20 10.96 12.06
CA TRP A 341 0.34 10.09 11.03
C TRP A 341 -0.27 8.67 11.13
N ASN A 342 -1.46 8.52 10.58
CA ASN A 342 -2.18 7.26 10.61
C ASN A 342 -1.60 6.26 9.60
N LEU A 343 -1.26 5.05 10.07
CA LEU A 343 -0.82 3.93 9.24
C LEU A 343 -1.51 2.63 9.66
N TYR A 344 -2.33 2.06 8.78
CA TYR A 344 -2.95 0.75 8.93
C TYR A 344 -3.65 0.55 10.30
N GLY A 345 -4.51 1.49 10.67
CA GLY A 345 -5.27 1.45 11.90
C GLY A 345 -4.52 1.89 13.16
N TRP A 346 -3.32 2.45 13.03
CA TRP A 346 -2.54 2.97 14.16
C TRP A 346 -2.14 4.42 13.97
N GLU A 347 -2.02 5.13 15.10
CA GLU A 347 -1.29 6.39 15.14
C GLU A 347 0.20 6.09 15.35
N THR A 348 1.02 6.39 14.34
CA THR A 348 2.46 6.14 14.43
C THR A 348 3.18 7.19 15.23
N ASN A 349 2.48 8.32 15.42
CA ASN A 349 3.04 9.43 16.18
C ASN A 349 4.30 10.04 15.55
N MET A 350 4.48 9.94 14.26
CA MET A 350 5.58 10.59 13.53
C MET A 350 5.26 12.03 13.19
N MET A 351 6.30 12.87 13.16
CA MET A 351 6.23 14.31 12.94
C MET A 351 5.53 15.06 14.08
N ILE A 352 5.54 16.37 14.00
CA ILE A 352 5.03 17.29 15.02
C ILE A 352 3.71 17.91 14.57
N GLY A 353 3.02 18.59 15.48
CA GLY A 353 1.83 19.39 15.20
C GLY A 353 0.53 18.60 15.25
N TYR A 354 -0.55 19.23 14.80
CA TYR A 354 -1.91 18.67 14.74
C TYR A 354 -2.59 19.08 13.43
N HIS A 355 -1.95 18.70 12.32
CA HIS A 355 -2.25 19.19 10.98
C HIS A 355 -3.57 18.68 10.39
N ALA A 356 -4.29 17.76 11.05
CA ALA A 356 -5.68 17.46 10.70
C ALA A 356 -6.58 18.68 10.85
N VAL A 357 -6.30 19.58 11.81
CA VAL A 357 -7.09 20.78 12.06
C VAL A 357 -7.15 21.69 10.82
N PRO A 358 -6.01 22.18 10.25
CA PRO A 358 -6.08 23.01 9.04
C PRO A 358 -6.71 22.30 7.85
N VAL A 359 -6.58 20.97 7.72
CA VAL A 359 -7.24 20.21 6.65
C VAL A 359 -8.77 20.28 6.78
N ILE A 360 -9.29 20.04 7.99
CA ILE A 360 -10.73 20.12 8.27
C ILE A 360 -11.26 21.54 8.03
N VAL A 361 -10.56 22.55 8.55
CA VAL A 361 -10.99 23.95 8.45
C VAL A 361 -10.97 24.44 7.01
N ASP A 362 -9.91 24.13 6.25
CA ASP A 362 -9.80 24.50 4.83
C ASP A 362 -10.94 23.92 4.00
N ALA A 363 -11.24 22.64 4.18
CA ALA A 363 -12.35 21.97 3.50
C ALA A 363 -13.71 22.59 3.87
N TYR A 364 -13.95 22.83 5.15
CA TYR A 364 -15.19 23.43 5.63
C TYR A 364 -15.40 24.83 5.03
N LEU A 365 -14.36 25.68 5.05
CA LEU A 365 -14.44 27.04 4.50
C LEU A 365 -14.64 27.06 2.97
N LYS A 366 -14.27 26.00 2.28
CA LYS A 366 -14.50 25.80 0.84
C LYS A 366 -15.85 25.16 0.52
N GLY A 367 -16.71 24.96 1.52
CA GLY A 367 -18.06 24.42 1.34
C GLY A 367 -18.14 22.90 1.25
N ILE A 368 -17.07 22.18 1.59
CA ILE A 368 -17.09 20.72 1.77
C ILE A 368 -17.58 20.47 3.19
N GLY A 369 -18.83 20.08 3.37
CA GLY A 369 -19.49 20.04 4.69
C GLY A 369 -20.43 18.86 4.90
N ASP A 370 -20.33 17.78 4.11
CA ASP A 370 -21.11 16.57 4.34
C ASP A 370 -20.45 15.70 5.44
N PHE A 371 -20.04 16.36 6.52
CA PHE A 371 -19.61 15.78 7.78
C PHE A 371 -20.17 16.60 8.95
N ASN A 372 -20.15 16.04 10.17
CA ASN A 372 -20.63 16.74 11.35
C ASN A 372 -19.66 17.85 11.77
N ALA A 373 -19.98 19.11 11.44
CA ALA A 373 -19.13 20.27 11.72
C ALA A 373 -18.97 20.58 13.21
N GLU A 374 -20.01 20.33 14.04
CA GLU A 374 -19.94 20.52 15.49
C GLU A 374 -18.96 19.49 16.10
N LYS A 375 -19.06 18.24 15.68
CA LYS A 375 -18.13 17.19 16.08
C LYS A 375 -16.70 17.48 15.60
N ALA A 376 -16.55 18.05 14.41
CA ALA A 376 -15.25 18.45 13.88
C ALA A 376 -14.63 19.56 14.75
N LEU A 377 -15.38 20.56 15.15
CA LEU A 377 -14.93 21.61 16.06
C LEU A 377 -14.55 21.04 17.43
N GLU A 378 -15.39 20.17 18.00
CA GLU A 378 -15.09 19.46 19.25
C GLU A 378 -13.76 18.71 19.14
N ALA A 379 -13.56 17.91 18.08
CA ALA A 379 -12.35 17.13 17.87
C ALA A 379 -11.10 18.02 17.71
N CYS A 380 -11.22 19.13 17.00
CA CYS A 380 -10.13 20.12 16.86
C CYS A 380 -9.73 20.72 18.20
N ILE A 381 -10.72 21.18 19.01
CA ILE A 381 -10.49 21.77 20.33
C ILE A 381 -9.91 20.72 21.28
N ALA A 382 -10.49 19.52 21.34
CA ALA A 382 -10.01 18.44 22.20
C ALA A 382 -8.54 18.07 21.86
N THR A 383 -8.23 17.89 20.59
CA THR A 383 -6.85 17.56 20.15
C THR A 383 -5.87 18.68 20.50
N ALA A 384 -6.22 19.95 20.24
CA ALA A 384 -5.37 21.10 20.54
C ALA A 384 -5.16 21.33 22.04
N ASN A 385 -6.04 20.83 22.89
CA ASN A 385 -5.98 21.02 24.36
C ASN A 385 -5.36 19.83 25.10
N ARG A 386 -5.03 18.74 24.43
CA ARG A 386 -4.38 17.60 25.10
C ARG A 386 -2.95 17.96 25.53
N ASP A 387 -2.66 17.75 26.81
CA ASP A 387 -1.32 18.00 27.37
C ASP A 387 -0.47 16.71 27.40
N ASP A 388 -1.12 15.56 27.36
CA ASP A 388 -0.53 14.21 27.37
C ASP A 388 -0.27 13.63 25.98
N TYR A 389 -0.54 14.40 24.91
CA TYR A 389 -0.50 13.90 23.54
C TYR A 389 0.59 14.60 22.73
N ARG A 390 1.61 13.84 22.37
CA ARG A 390 2.61 14.19 21.36
C ARG A 390 3.37 15.50 21.56
N GLY A 391 3.63 15.85 22.80
CA GLY A 391 4.30 17.12 23.10
C GLY A 391 3.47 18.35 22.78
N ILE A 392 2.13 18.24 22.60
CA ILE A 392 1.28 19.42 22.40
C ILE A 392 1.32 20.31 23.63
N GLY A 393 1.31 19.72 24.84
CA GLY A 393 1.46 20.47 26.09
C GLY A 393 2.80 21.22 26.16
N ASP A 394 3.89 20.51 25.85
CA ASP A 394 5.22 21.11 25.76
C ASP A 394 5.30 22.20 24.69
N TYR A 395 4.73 21.94 23.51
CA TYR A 395 4.67 22.91 22.41
C TYR A 395 3.95 24.20 22.82
N LYS A 396 2.81 24.11 23.49
CA LYS A 396 2.10 25.29 24.01
C LYS A 396 2.98 26.09 24.97
N THR A 397 3.64 25.40 25.90
CA THR A 397 4.51 26.02 26.89
C THR A 397 5.72 26.68 26.24
N VAL A 398 6.42 25.96 25.36
CA VAL A 398 7.63 26.44 24.68
C VAL A 398 7.30 27.55 23.67
N SER A 399 6.21 27.42 22.90
CA SER A 399 5.81 28.45 21.93
C SER A 399 5.47 29.77 22.61
N TYR A 400 4.80 29.72 23.76
CA TYR A 400 4.54 30.91 24.55
C TYR A 400 5.85 31.55 25.04
N THR A 401 6.77 30.75 25.55
CA THR A 401 8.09 31.22 26.04
C THR A 401 8.91 31.86 24.93
N HIS A 402 8.94 31.26 23.74
CA HIS A 402 9.69 31.80 22.60
C HIS A 402 9.07 33.06 21.99
N LEU A 403 7.75 33.19 22.03
CA LEU A 403 7.05 34.38 21.55
C LEU A 403 7.18 35.56 22.50
N THR A 404 7.50 35.33 23.75
CA THR A 404 7.64 36.36 24.80
C THR A 404 9.08 36.77 25.09
N LEU A 405 10.07 36.08 24.53
CA LEU A 405 11.46 36.51 24.62
C LEU A 405 11.70 37.71 23.72
N PRO A 406 12.15 38.88 24.24
CA PRO A 406 12.54 39.97 23.38
C PRO A 406 13.74 39.56 22.53
N THR A 407 13.60 39.72 21.23
CA THR A 407 14.68 39.56 20.27
C THR A 407 15.72 40.65 20.44
#